data_25407f5372e2a744ddeba085271e93f4
#
_entry.id   25407f5372e2a744ddeba085271e93f4
#
_cell.length_a   1.000
_cell.length_b   1.000
_cell.length_c   1.000
_cell.angle_alpha   90.00
_cell.angle_beta   90.00
_cell.angle_gamma   90.00
#
_symmetry.space_group_name_H-M   'P 1'
#
loop_
_entity.id
_entity.type
_entity.pdbx_description
1 polymer ?
#
loop_
_entity_poly.entity_id
_entity_poly.type
_entity_poly.pdbx_seq_one_letter_code
_entity_poly.pdbx_strand_id
1 'polypeptide(L)'
;MLPERGRDGRVVHEGRAARVLGIRTAWTSVGDGEFFCPGCGGDRNYQRLTGRRRFTLLGMPVLPRGDTGPVVECAACQGHYGTDVLDHPTTTRFSAMLRDAVHTVALAVLAAGGSCARTSLEAAAGTVRAAGFQDCTEDQLGALVEALAADTGRVYGEPSGAGLAIELHEALDPLAPHLAPAGRESILLQGARIALADGPYTPAERDALATVGAALTIGSDDVTRLLAAARTPS
;
A
#
# COMPACT_ATOMS: atom_id res chain seq x y z
N MET A 1 24.95 18.70 -1.86
CA MET A 1 24.83 17.78 -0.72
C MET A 1 24.27 16.49 -1.29
N LEU A 2 25.12 15.50 -1.55
CA LEU A 2 24.72 14.21 -2.13
C LEU A 2 24.17 13.35 -0.98
N PRO A 3 23.02 12.66 -1.15
CA PRO A 3 22.53 11.72 -0.14
C PRO A 3 23.51 10.53 -0.05
N GLU A 4 23.90 10.18 1.16
CA GLU A 4 24.65 8.97 1.45
C GLU A 4 23.88 7.76 0.92
N ARG A 5 24.53 7.01 0.04
CA ARG A 5 24.02 5.70 -0.42
C ARG A 5 24.06 4.75 0.76
N GLY A 6 22.87 4.45 1.30
CA GLY A 6 22.69 3.35 2.24
C GLY A 6 23.27 2.07 1.65
N ARG A 7 24.02 1.36 2.47
CA ARG A 7 24.61 0.05 2.17
C ARG A 7 23.54 -1.04 2.21
N ASP A 8 22.57 -0.97 1.33
CA ASP A 8 21.54 -2.01 1.27
C ASP A 8 21.92 -3.04 0.23
N GLY A 9 22.42 -4.16 0.73
CA GLY A 9 22.22 -5.51 0.24
C GLY A 9 22.63 -5.87 -1.19
N ARG A 10 23.34 -5.02 -1.95
CA ARG A 10 23.77 -5.36 -3.31
C ARG A 10 24.94 -6.36 -3.27
N VAL A 11 24.67 -7.63 -3.57
CA VAL A 11 25.71 -8.61 -3.79
C VAL A 11 26.31 -8.39 -5.19
N VAL A 12 27.51 -7.85 -5.24
CA VAL A 12 28.23 -7.57 -6.49
C VAL A 12 28.73 -8.90 -7.09
N HIS A 13 28.46 -9.12 -8.38
CA HIS A 13 29.13 -10.17 -9.15
C HIS A 13 30.63 -9.83 -9.27
N GLU A 14 31.47 -10.60 -8.60
CA GLU A 14 32.91 -10.54 -8.83
C GLU A 14 33.24 -11.09 -10.22
N GLY A 15 33.88 -10.25 -11.01
CA GLY A 15 34.35 -10.57 -12.35
C GLY A 15 35.33 -11.74 -12.41
N ARG A 16 35.31 -12.41 -13.53
CA ARG A 16 36.15 -13.55 -13.92
C ARG A 16 37.64 -13.25 -13.80
N ALA A 17 38.24 -13.58 -12.68
CA ALA A 17 39.68 -13.87 -12.60
C ALA A 17 39.82 -15.34 -12.33
N ALA A 18 40.64 -16.06 -13.12
CA ALA A 18 40.93 -17.45 -12.92
C ALA A 18 41.78 -17.62 -11.65
N ARG A 19 41.11 -17.78 -10.50
CA ARG A 19 41.74 -18.08 -9.21
C ARG A 19 41.92 -19.58 -9.11
N VAL A 20 43.13 -20.03 -8.82
CA VAL A 20 43.47 -21.44 -8.56
C VAL A 20 42.66 -22.03 -7.42
N LEU A 21 42.24 -21.17 -6.49
CA LEU A 21 41.38 -21.46 -5.35
C LEU A 21 40.26 -20.43 -5.31
N GLY A 22 39.00 -20.84 -5.23
CA GLY A 22 37.86 -19.91 -5.17
C GLY A 22 36.58 -20.52 -4.65
N ILE A 23 35.64 -19.68 -4.32
CA ILE A 23 34.25 -20.08 -3.99
C ILE A 23 33.38 -19.69 -5.19
N ARG A 24 32.67 -20.67 -5.74
CA ARG A 24 31.64 -20.42 -6.77
C ARG A 24 30.28 -20.68 -6.18
N THR A 25 29.33 -19.77 -6.49
CA THR A 25 27.92 -19.94 -6.18
C THR A 25 27.20 -20.40 -7.44
N ALA A 26 26.57 -21.56 -7.39
CA ALA A 26 25.63 -22.02 -8.41
C ALA A 26 24.24 -21.53 -8.01
N TRP A 27 23.64 -20.71 -8.86
CA TRP A 27 22.30 -20.17 -8.66
C TRP A 27 21.26 -21.06 -9.32
N THR A 28 20.14 -21.29 -8.63
CA THR A 28 18.98 -22.02 -9.16
C THR A 28 17.76 -21.12 -8.98
N SER A 29 17.01 -20.88 -10.07
CA SER A 29 15.76 -20.13 -10.01
C SER A 29 14.69 -20.96 -9.31
N VAL A 30 13.99 -20.34 -8.35
CA VAL A 30 12.92 -20.95 -7.56
C VAL A 30 11.61 -20.20 -7.67
N GLY A 31 11.56 -19.13 -8.45
CA GLY A 31 10.35 -18.34 -8.72
C GLY A 31 10.67 -17.06 -9.47
N ASP A 32 9.65 -16.43 -9.98
CA ASP A 32 9.72 -15.17 -10.73
C ASP A 32 8.50 -14.29 -10.39
N GLY A 33 8.51 -13.06 -10.85
CA GLY A 33 7.41 -12.11 -10.69
C GLY A 33 7.85 -10.69 -11.03
N GLU A 34 7.06 -9.73 -10.57
CA GLU A 34 7.30 -8.30 -10.74
C GLU A 34 7.54 -7.64 -9.36
N PHE A 35 8.46 -6.69 -9.31
CA PHE A 35 8.80 -5.93 -8.10
C PHE A 35 9.26 -4.52 -8.45
N PHE A 36 9.21 -3.62 -7.49
CA PHE A 36 9.85 -2.32 -7.61
C PHE A 36 11.36 -2.48 -7.39
N CYS A 37 12.14 -2.26 -8.46
CA CYS A 37 13.59 -2.36 -8.39
C CYS A 37 14.23 -1.06 -7.91
N PRO A 38 14.89 -1.03 -6.74
CA PRO A 38 15.54 0.19 -6.23
C PRO A 38 16.67 0.70 -7.13
N GLY A 39 17.33 -0.22 -7.84
CA GLY A 39 18.43 0.14 -8.74
C GLY A 39 17.98 0.72 -10.07
N CYS A 40 16.78 0.34 -10.55
CA CYS A 40 16.19 0.86 -11.78
C CYS A 40 15.24 2.04 -11.53
N GLY A 41 14.77 2.23 -10.28
CA GLY A 41 13.78 3.23 -9.93
C GLY A 41 12.39 2.98 -10.53
N GLY A 42 11.98 1.71 -10.68
CA GLY A 42 10.67 1.37 -11.26
C GLY A 42 10.41 -0.14 -11.29
N ASP A 43 9.20 -0.51 -11.71
CA ASP A 43 8.74 -1.89 -11.75
C ASP A 43 9.51 -2.70 -12.79
N ARG A 44 9.98 -3.88 -12.40
CA ARG A 44 10.77 -4.80 -13.21
C ARG A 44 10.45 -6.24 -12.86
N ASN A 45 10.63 -7.11 -13.85
CA ASN A 45 10.60 -8.55 -13.59
C ASN A 45 11.84 -8.98 -12.80
N TYR A 46 11.65 -9.96 -11.93
CA TYR A 46 12.73 -10.55 -11.15
C TYR A 46 12.73 -12.07 -11.27
N GLN A 47 13.87 -12.65 -10.91
CA GLN A 47 14.00 -14.06 -10.61
C GLN A 47 14.42 -14.22 -9.14
N ARG A 48 13.73 -15.10 -8.42
CA ARG A 48 14.13 -15.51 -7.08
C ARG A 48 15.11 -16.66 -7.20
N LEU A 49 16.34 -16.46 -6.71
CA LEU A 49 17.44 -17.40 -6.84
C LEU A 49 17.83 -17.93 -5.47
N THR A 50 18.12 -19.23 -5.41
CA THR A 50 18.83 -19.85 -4.28
C THR A 50 20.21 -20.26 -4.73
N GLY A 51 21.22 -19.97 -3.92
CA GLY A 51 22.61 -20.23 -4.25
C GLY A 51 23.20 -21.37 -3.43
N ARG A 52 23.94 -22.28 -4.10
CA ARG A 52 24.78 -23.26 -3.43
C ARG A 52 26.23 -22.86 -3.60
N ARG A 53 26.91 -22.61 -2.49
CA ARG A 53 28.35 -22.30 -2.47
C ARG A 53 29.16 -23.58 -2.54
N ARG A 54 30.12 -23.63 -3.46
CA ARG A 54 31.07 -24.73 -3.59
C ARG A 54 32.47 -24.16 -3.62
N PHE A 55 33.39 -24.85 -2.88
CA PHE A 55 34.80 -24.56 -2.97
C PHE A 55 35.33 -25.15 -4.28
N THR A 56 36.05 -24.35 -5.07
CA THR A 56 36.62 -24.77 -6.34
C THR A 56 38.14 -24.76 -6.27
N LEU A 57 38.75 -25.87 -6.67
CA LEU A 57 40.20 -26.00 -6.88
C LEU A 57 40.44 -26.22 -8.36
N LEU A 58 41.29 -25.41 -9.00
CA LEU A 58 41.56 -25.44 -10.46
C LEU A 58 40.29 -25.40 -11.32
N GLY A 59 39.25 -24.73 -10.82
CA GLY A 59 37.97 -24.64 -11.54
C GLY A 59 37.01 -25.81 -11.32
N MET A 60 37.42 -26.90 -10.65
CA MET A 60 36.57 -28.05 -10.30
C MET A 60 35.93 -27.87 -8.92
N PRO A 61 34.60 -28.10 -8.77
CA PRO A 61 33.93 -28.03 -7.46
C PRO A 61 34.36 -29.25 -6.60
N VAL A 62 35.04 -28.98 -5.48
CA VAL A 62 35.61 -30.04 -4.63
C VAL A 62 34.78 -30.30 -3.38
N LEU A 63 34.28 -29.25 -2.73
CA LEU A 63 33.53 -29.36 -1.46
C LEU A 63 32.34 -28.42 -1.40
N PRO A 64 31.16 -28.87 -0.91
CA PRO A 64 30.03 -27.99 -0.59
C PRO A 64 30.39 -27.12 0.61
N ARG A 65 30.10 -25.80 0.54
CA ARG A 65 30.37 -24.83 1.61
C ARG A 65 29.11 -24.24 2.21
N GLY A 66 27.95 -24.80 1.93
CA GLY A 66 26.64 -24.32 2.42
C GLY A 66 25.81 -23.60 1.37
N ASP A 67 24.58 -23.36 1.74
CA ASP A 67 23.60 -22.65 0.90
C ASP A 67 23.65 -21.14 1.16
N THR A 68 23.42 -20.35 0.11
CA THR A 68 23.16 -18.92 0.25
C THR A 68 21.65 -18.74 0.25
N GLY A 69 21.13 -17.97 1.21
CA GLY A 69 19.70 -17.66 1.27
C GLY A 69 19.14 -17.11 -0.05
N PRO A 70 17.82 -17.11 -0.21
CA PRO A 70 17.19 -16.65 -1.42
C PRO A 70 17.53 -15.17 -1.66
N VAL A 71 17.83 -14.84 -2.93
CA VAL A 71 18.06 -13.48 -3.41
C VAL A 71 17.12 -13.21 -4.58
N VAL A 72 16.80 -11.94 -4.78
CA VAL A 72 16.00 -11.44 -5.89
C VAL A 72 16.95 -10.81 -6.90
N GLU A 73 17.01 -11.35 -8.11
CA GLU A 73 17.79 -10.79 -9.23
C GLU A 73 16.86 -10.01 -10.15
N CYS A 74 17.16 -8.75 -10.38
CA CYS A 74 16.43 -7.92 -11.34
C CYS A 74 16.77 -8.31 -12.79
N ALA A 75 15.76 -8.62 -13.59
CA ALA A 75 15.97 -8.99 -15.00
C ALA A 75 16.58 -7.86 -15.85
N ALA A 76 16.40 -6.60 -15.46
CA ALA A 76 16.88 -5.45 -16.22
C ALA A 76 18.31 -5.03 -15.85
N CYS A 77 18.60 -4.84 -14.55
CA CYS A 77 19.93 -4.37 -14.12
C CYS A 77 20.83 -5.49 -13.58
N GLN A 78 20.31 -6.74 -13.49
CA GLN A 78 20.99 -7.89 -12.90
C GLN A 78 21.51 -7.67 -11.47
N GLY A 79 20.96 -6.67 -10.78
CA GLY A 79 21.24 -6.40 -9.37
C GLY A 79 20.61 -7.46 -8.50
N HIS A 80 21.35 -7.91 -7.48
CA HIS A 80 20.84 -8.84 -6.48
C HIS A 80 20.40 -8.07 -5.24
N TYR A 81 19.24 -8.43 -4.71
CA TYR A 81 18.60 -7.81 -3.54
C TYR A 81 18.18 -8.89 -2.56
N GLY A 82 17.97 -8.52 -1.32
CA GLY A 82 17.30 -9.37 -0.34
C GLY A 82 15.84 -9.62 -0.72
N THR A 83 15.21 -10.61 -0.10
CA THR A 83 13.78 -10.91 -0.35
C THR A 83 12.82 -9.87 0.23
N ASP A 84 13.30 -9.04 1.14
CA ASP A 84 12.60 -7.89 1.74
C ASP A 84 12.14 -6.85 0.70
N VAL A 85 12.82 -6.75 -0.44
CA VAL A 85 12.38 -5.88 -1.53
C VAL A 85 11.02 -6.28 -2.13
N LEU A 86 10.59 -7.53 -1.91
CA LEU A 86 9.29 -8.03 -2.37
C LEU A 86 8.13 -7.61 -1.45
N ASP A 87 8.43 -7.12 -0.24
CA ASP A 87 7.42 -6.60 0.69
C ASP A 87 6.91 -5.22 0.26
N HIS A 88 7.63 -4.55 -0.64
CA HIS A 88 7.19 -3.29 -1.22
C HIS A 88 6.31 -3.52 -2.44
N PRO A 89 5.14 -2.86 -2.53
CA PRO A 89 4.29 -2.97 -3.70
C PRO A 89 4.97 -2.38 -4.93
N THR A 90 4.65 -2.92 -6.11
CA THR A 90 4.98 -2.27 -7.38
C THR A 90 4.24 -0.93 -7.51
N THR A 91 4.71 -0.05 -8.37
CA THR A 91 4.08 1.26 -8.62
C THR A 91 2.61 1.09 -9.04
N THR A 92 2.35 0.09 -9.91
CA THR A 92 1.01 -0.24 -10.37
C THR A 92 0.13 -0.70 -9.22
N ARG A 93 0.62 -1.62 -8.39
CA ARG A 93 -0.11 -2.11 -7.21
C ARG A 93 -0.36 -1.02 -6.18
N PHE A 94 0.66 -0.21 -5.89
CA PHE A 94 0.52 0.92 -4.96
C PHE A 94 -0.53 1.92 -5.43
N SER A 95 -0.55 2.25 -6.73
CA SER A 95 -1.56 3.15 -7.31
C SER A 95 -2.97 2.55 -7.22
N ALA A 96 -3.13 1.24 -7.41
CA ALA A 96 -4.40 0.56 -7.22
C ALA A 96 -4.85 0.62 -5.76
N MET A 97 -3.97 0.26 -4.81
CA MET A 97 -4.27 0.33 -3.37
C MET A 97 -4.70 1.74 -2.93
N LEU A 98 -4.05 2.78 -3.47
CA LEU A 98 -4.38 4.18 -3.16
C LEU A 98 -5.78 4.55 -3.66
N ARG A 99 -6.13 4.14 -4.87
CA ARG A 99 -7.48 4.38 -5.44
C ARG A 99 -8.55 3.66 -4.65
N ASP A 100 -8.32 2.40 -4.33
CA ASP A 100 -9.25 1.57 -3.56
C ASP A 100 -9.44 2.14 -2.16
N ALA A 101 -8.37 2.58 -1.49
CA ALA A 101 -8.42 3.22 -0.19
C ALA A 101 -9.28 4.50 -0.20
N VAL A 102 -9.07 5.39 -1.17
CA VAL A 102 -9.85 6.63 -1.30
C VAL A 102 -11.32 6.33 -1.57
N HIS A 103 -11.60 5.34 -2.43
CA HIS A 103 -12.97 4.90 -2.73
C HIS A 103 -13.67 4.34 -1.49
N THR A 104 -13.01 3.46 -0.74
CA THR A 104 -13.55 2.85 0.49
C THR A 104 -13.80 3.91 1.55
N VAL A 105 -12.88 4.87 1.75
CA VAL A 105 -13.07 6.00 2.68
C VAL A 105 -14.27 6.86 2.26
N ALA A 106 -14.44 7.14 0.97
CA ALA A 106 -15.57 7.91 0.49
C ALA A 106 -16.92 7.21 0.78
N LEU A 107 -17.00 5.91 0.50
CA LEU A 107 -18.19 5.09 0.79
C LEU A 107 -18.46 5.01 2.30
N ALA A 108 -17.42 4.85 3.11
CA ALA A 108 -17.55 4.78 4.56
C ALA A 108 -18.13 6.05 5.16
N VAL A 109 -17.64 7.19 4.71
CA VAL A 109 -18.12 8.50 5.19
C VAL A 109 -19.55 8.75 4.73
N LEU A 110 -19.90 8.48 3.46
CA LEU A 110 -21.26 8.62 2.95
C LEU A 110 -22.24 7.70 3.70
N ALA A 111 -21.86 6.44 3.95
CA ALA A 111 -22.69 5.50 4.70
C ALA A 111 -22.91 5.96 6.15
N ALA A 112 -21.88 6.52 6.79
CA ALA A 112 -21.95 7.04 8.16
C ALA A 112 -22.82 8.31 8.25
N GLY A 113 -22.86 9.14 7.19
CA GLY A 113 -23.71 10.34 7.13
C GLY A 113 -25.21 10.02 7.13
N GLY A 114 -25.59 8.79 6.76
CA GLY A 114 -26.99 8.29 6.82
C GLY A 114 -27.97 8.95 5.82
N SER A 115 -27.58 10.04 5.18
CA SER A 115 -28.31 10.68 4.09
C SER A 115 -27.33 10.99 2.96
N CYS A 116 -27.62 10.49 1.76
CA CYS A 116 -26.85 10.85 0.58
C CYS A 116 -27.21 12.26 0.12
N ALA A 117 -26.84 13.28 0.89
CA ALA A 117 -26.98 14.65 0.47
C ALA A 117 -26.25 14.85 -0.86
N ARG A 118 -26.85 15.57 -1.79
CA ARG A 118 -26.27 15.79 -3.12
C ARG A 118 -24.87 16.39 -3.05
N THR A 119 -24.64 17.32 -2.13
CA THR A 119 -23.35 17.97 -1.90
C THR A 119 -22.27 16.99 -1.47
N SER A 120 -22.61 16.04 -0.57
CA SER A 120 -21.68 14.99 -0.12
C SER A 120 -21.40 13.99 -1.23
N LEU A 121 -22.38 13.60 -2.05
CA LEU A 121 -22.19 12.75 -3.23
C LEU A 121 -21.31 13.44 -4.28
N GLU A 122 -21.51 14.71 -4.58
CA GLU A 122 -20.69 15.49 -5.51
C GLU A 122 -19.25 15.60 -5.01
N ALA A 123 -19.03 15.85 -3.72
CA ALA A 123 -17.71 15.90 -3.10
C ALA A 123 -17.00 14.55 -3.13
N ALA A 124 -17.73 13.47 -2.82
CA ALA A 124 -17.21 12.10 -2.86
C ALA A 124 -16.84 11.69 -4.28
N ALA A 125 -17.73 11.89 -5.26
CA ALA A 125 -17.47 11.56 -6.66
C ALA A 125 -16.27 12.35 -7.21
N GLY A 126 -16.17 13.64 -6.88
CA GLY A 126 -15.00 14.46 -7.22
C GLY A 126 -13.70 13.91 -6.64
N THR A 127 -13.72 13.49 -5.38
CA THR A 127 -12.55 12.90 -4.69
C THR A 127 -12.14 11.57 -5.33
N VAL A 128 -13.11 10.68 -5.59
CA VAL A 128 -12.89 9.37 -6.20
C VAL A 128 -12.38 9.50 -7.65
N ARG A 129 -12.94 10.45 -8.43
CA ARG A 129 -12.42 10.75 -9.78
C ARG A 129 -10.99 11.27 -9.74
N ALA A 130 -10.66 12.14 -8.81
CA ALA A 130 -9.30 12.65 -8.64
C ALA A 130 -8.30 11.56 -8.24
N ALA A 131 -8.74 10.52 -7.54
CA ALA A 131 -7.94 9.36 -7.20
C ALA A 131 -7.70 8.40 -8.39
N GLY A 132 -8.47 8.54 -9.50
CA GLY A 132 -8.25 7.79 -10.73
C GLY A 132 -9.43 6.96 -11.24
N PHE A 133 -10.58 6.95 -10.57
CA PHE A 133 -11.83 6.37 -11.06
C PHE A 133 -12.60 7.40 -11.89
N GLN A 134 -12.14 7.68 -13.10
CA GLN A 134 -12.61 8.78 -13.95
C GLN A 134 -14.12 8.72 -14.24
N ASP A 135 -14.69 7.50 -14.32
CA ASP A 135 -16.08 7.25 -14.68
C ASP A 135 -17.02 7.18 -13.45
N CYS A 136 -16.52 7.51 -12.24
CA CYS A 136 -17.31 7.47 -11.03
C CYS A 136 -18.38 8.57 -11.05
N THR A 137 -19.66 8.19 -10.91
CA THR A 137 -20.80 9.09 -10.85
C THR A 137 -21.43 9.14 -9.46
N GLU A 138 -22.14 10.23 -9.17
CA GLU A 138 -22.90 10.41 -7.93
C GLU A 138 -23.97 9.30 -7.75
N ASP A 139 -24.66 8.94 -8.84
CA ASP A 139 -25.68 7.88 -8.83
C ASP A 139 -25.11 6.52 -8.49
N GLN A 140 -23.91 6.20 -9.01
CA GLN A 140 -23.21 4.94 -8.68
C GLN A 140 -22.84 4.90 -7.19
N LEU A 141 -22.28 5.97 -6.65
CA LEU A 141 -21.95 6.04 -5.22
C LEU A 141 -23.20 5.93 -4.35
N GLY A 142 -24.28 6.63 -4.71
CA GLY A 142 -25.56 6.55 -4.02
C GLY A 142 -26.11 5.13 -3.98
N ALA A 143 -26.13 4.46 -5.12
CA ALA A 143 -26.58 3.06 -5.22
C ALA A 143 -25.72 2.09 -4.39
N LEU A 144 -24.40 2.30 -4.33
CA LEU A 144 -23.50 1.50 -3.48
C LEU A 144 -23.78 1.73 -2.00
N VAL A 145 -23.98 2.98 -1.57
CA VAL A 145 -24.33 3.30 -0.17
C VAL A 145 -25.67 2.68 0.22
N GLU A 146 -26.69 2.76 -0.65
CA GLU A 146 -27.98 2.11 -0.42
C GLU A 146 -27.86 0.58 -0.31
N ALA A 147 -27.03 -0.04 -1.16
CA ALA A 147 -26.77 -1.48 -1.10
C ALA A 147 -26.08 -1.89 0.21
N LEU A 148 -25.07 -1.12 0.66
CA LEU A 148 -24.39 -1.33 1.94
C LEU A 148 -25.38 -1.18 3.13
N ALA A 149 -26.25 -0.16 3.10
CA ALA A 149 -27.26 0.03 4.14
C ALA A 149 -28.28 -1.12 4.18
N ALA A 150 -28.67 -1.67 3.01
CA ALA A 150 -29.57 -2.82 2.94
C ALA A 150 -28.93 -4.11 3.46
N ASP A 151 -27.62 -4.28 3.30
CA ASP A 151 -26.90 -5.47 3.74
C ASP A 151 -26.65 -5.45 5.25
N THR A 152 -26.28 -4.30 5.83
CA THR A 152 -26.12 -4.13 7.29
C THR A 152 -27.42 -4.37 8.07
N GLY A 153 -28.57 -4.16 7.45
CA GLY A 153 -29.88 -4.48 8.06
C GLY A 153 -30.21 -5.97 8.13
N ARG A 154 -29.46 -6.84 7.44
CA ARG A 154 -29.72 -8.29 7.37
C ARG A 154 -28.88 -9.11 8.36
N VAL A 155 -27.82 -8.58 8.92
CA VAL A 155 -26.97 -9.29 9.88
C VAL A 155 -27.51 -9.03 11.29
N TYR A 156 -28.31 -9.96 11.80
CA TYR A 156 -28.84 -9.93 13.17
C TYR A 156 -27.70 -9.99 14.18
N GLY A 157 -27.48 -8.92 14.95
CA GLY A 157 -26.65 -8.92 16.15
C GLY A 157 -25.28 -8.23 16.04
N GLU A 158 -24.88 -7.75 14.87
CA GLU A 158 -23.67 -6.93 14.74
C GLU A 158 -24.00 -5.43 14.90
N PRO A 159 -23.17 -4.65 15.62
CA PRO A 159 -23.35 -3.21 15.69
C PRO A 159 -23.24 -2.61 14.28
N SER A 160 -24.21 -1.77 13.92
CA SER A 160 -24.21 -1.03 12.66
C SER A 160 -22.87 -0.32 12.47
N GLY A 161 -22.08 -0.74 11.48
CA GLY A 161 -20.74 -0.20 11.20
C GLY A 161 -19.58 -1.19 11.37
N ALA A 162 -19.77 -2.36 12.01
CA ALA A 162 -18.68 -3.33 12.17
C ALA A 162 -18.15 -3.86 10.81
N GLY A 163 -19.04 -4.15 9.86
CA GLY A 163 -18.65 -4.56 8.50
C GLY A 163 -17.83 -3.47 7.79
N LEU A 164 -18.27 -2.23 7.89
CA LEU A 164 -17.59 -1.10 7.27
C LEU A 164 -16.21 -0.83 7.89
N ALA A 165 -16.07 -1.04 9.21
CA ALA A 165 -14.79 -0.93 9.89
C ALA A 165 -13.80 -2.01 9.39
N ILE A 166 -14.27 -3.24 9.15
CA ILE A 166 -13.45 -4.32 8.61
C ILE A 166 -12.97 -3.95 7.19
N GLU A 167 -13.86 -3.49 6.31
CA GLU A 167 -13.50 -3.08 4.94
C GLU A 167 -12.49 -1.93 4.94
N LEU A 168 -12.64 -0.95 5.86
CA LEU A 168 -11.67 0.13 6.03
C LEU A 168 -10.29 -0.40 6.42
N HIS A 169 -10.20 -1.33 7.36
CA HIS A 169 -8.94 -1.95 7.76
C HIS A 169 -8.35 -2.78 6.62
N GLU A 170 -9.15 -3.58 5.91
CA GLU A 170 -8.68 -4.37 4.76
C GLU A 170 -8.10 -3.49 3.64
N ALA A 171 -8.69 -2.32 3.38
CA ALA A 171 -8.21 -1.40 2.36
C ALA A 171 -7.01 -0.55 2.81
N LEU A 172 -6.96 -0.14 4.09
CA LEU A 172 -6.00 0.87 4.57
C LEU A 172 -4.77 0.27 5.27
N ASP A 173 -4.92 -0.83 6.03
CA ASP A 173 -3.80 -1.44 6.76
C ASP A 173 -2.63 -1.86 5.85
N PRO A 174 -2.87 -2.49 4.66
CA PRO A 174 -1.79 -2.82 3.76
C PRO A 174 -1.11 -1.60 3.13
N LEU A 175 -1.82 -0.49 3.04
CA LEU A 175 -1.34 0.75 2.41
C LEU A 175 -0.55 1.63 3.40
N ALA A 176 -0.96 1.67 4.66
CA ALA A 176 -0.42 2.56 5.68
C ALA A 176 1.12 2.51 5.83
N PRO A 177 1.80 1.33 5.83
CA PRO A 177 3.25 1.25 5.93
C PRO A 177 4.01 1.91 4.77
N HIS A 178 3.37 2.01 3.60
CA HIS A 178 3.97 2.55 2.37
C HIS A 178 3.71 4.04 2.17
N LEU A 179 2.93 4.66 3.07
CA LEU A 179 2.61 6.09 3.03
C LEU A 179 3.49 6.89 3.99
N ALA A 180 3.99 8.02 3.50
CA ALA A 180 4.54 9.05 4.39
C ALA A 180 3.43 9.64 5.28
N PRO A 181 3.75 10.20 6.48
CA PRO A 181 2.75 10.79 7.37
C PRO A 181 1.79 11.76 6.67
N ALA A 182 2.31 12.67 5.84
CA ALA A 182 1.49 13.61 5.08
C ALA A 182 0.52 12.92 4.09
N GLY A 183 0.90 11.76 3.54
CA GLY A 183 0.01 10.97 2.68
C GLY A 183 -1.15 10.35 3.45
N ARG A 184 -0.90 9.84 4.65
CA ARG A 184 -1.93 9.31 5.55
C ARG A 184 -2.91 10.40 5.98
N GLU A 185 -2.40 11.55 6.40
CA GLU A 185 -3.18 12.74 6.74
C GLU A 185 -4.03 13.21 5.56
N SER A 186 -3.48 13.18 4.35
CA SER A 186 -4.21 13.58 3.13
C SER A 186 -5.43 12.70 2.87
N ILE A 187 -5.34 11.37 3.05
CA ILE A 187 -6.47 10.46 2.89
C ILE A 187 -7.55 10.76 3.94
N LEU A 188 -7.17 10.93 5.22
CA LEU A 188 -8.11 11.32 6.28
C LEU A 188 -8.83 12.63 5.96
N LEU A 189 -8.08 13.64 5.51
CA LEU A 189 -8.64 14.95 5.17
C LEU A 189 -9.54 14.92 3.93
N GLN A 190 -9.33 14.00 2.99
CA GLN A 190 -10.26 13.78 1.88
C GLN A 190 -11.61 13.28 2.40
N GLY A 191 -11.62 12.28 3.31
CA GLY A 191 -12.83 11.84 3.98
C GLY A 191 -13.51 12.96 4.78
N ALA A 192 -12.73 13.76 5.50
CA ALA A 192 -13.23 14.91 6.26
C ALA A 192 -13.92 15.95 5.39
N ARG A 193 -13.42 16.22 4.17
CA ARG A 193 -14.04 17.15 3.21
C ARG A 193 -15.37 16.62 2.70
N ILE A 194 -15.50 15.32 2.48
CA ILE A 194 -16.76 14.69 2.07
C ILE A 194 -17.81 14.87 3.17
N ALA A 195 -17.43 14.55 4.43
CA ALA A 195 -18.32 14.69 5.59
C ALA A 195 -18.76 16.16 5.85
N LEU A 196 -17.90 17.13 5.55
CA LEU A 196 -18.22 18.55 5.74
C LEU A 196 -19.02 19.18 4.60
N ALA A 197 -19.26 18.46 3.50
CA ALA A 197 -19.88 19.02 2.31
C ALA A 197 -21.37 19.36 2.51
N ASP A 198 -22.05 18.71 3.45
CA ASP A 198 -23.46 18.97 3.81
C ASP A 198 -23.65 19.60 5.19
N GLY A 199 -22.56 19.81 5.94
CA GLY A 199 -22.63 20.47 7.24
C GLY A 199 -21.57 20.04 8.24
N PRO A 200 -21.79 20.27 9.53
CA PRO A 200 -20.90 19.82 10.59
C PRO A 200 -20.93 18.28 10.72
N TYR A 201 -19.79 17.67 11.05
CA TYR A 201 -19.70 16.22 11.28
C TYR A 201 -20.80 15.71 12.19
N THR A 202 -21.50 14.67 11.78
CA THR A 202 -22.34 13.85 12.64
C THR A 202 -21.48 13.00 13.61
N PRO A 203 -22.02 12.45 14.69
CA PRO A 203 -21.29 11.50 15.52
C PRO A 203 -20.78 10.28 14.76
N ALA A 204 -21.61 9.70 13.88
CA ALA A 204 -21.25 8.52 13.08
C ALA A 204 -20.12 8.81 12.08
N GLU A 205 -20.10 9.97 11.44
CA GLU A 205 -19.00 10.39 10.56
C GLU A 205 -17.69 10.58 11.34
N ARG A 206 -17.74 11.10 12.56
CA ARG A 206 -16.55 11.20 13.41
C ARG A 206 -16.00 9.84 13.77
N ASP A 207 -16.87 8.87 14.08
CA ASP A 207 -16.49 7.52 14.41
C ASP A 207 -15.88 6.82 13.17
N ALA A 208 -16.47 6.99 11.98
CA ALA A 208 -15.91 6.49 10.73
C ALA A 208 -14.52 7.11 10.44
N LEU A 209 -14.39 8.43 10.57
CA LEU A 209 -13.10 9.11 10.37
C LEU A 209 -12.06 8.74 11.44
N ALA A 210 -12.48 8.46 12.68
CA ALA A 210 -11.59 7.93 13.70
C ALA A 210 -11.09 6.52 13.34
N THR A 211 -11.95 5.66 12.77
CA THR A 211 -11.58 4.34 12.25
C THR A 211 -10.60 4.47 11.08
N VAL A 212 -10.84 5.38 10.14
CA VAL A 212 -9.89 5.70 9.05
C VAL A 212 -8.54 6.12 9.62
N GLY A 213 -8.51 6.99 10.62
CA GLY A 213 -7.28 7.42 11.28
C GLY A 213 -6.53 6.26 11.94
N ALA A 214 -7.25 5.38 12.63
CA ALA A 214 -6.68 4.19 13.28
C ALA A 214 -6.05 3.23 12.26
N ALA A 215 -6.77 2.90 11.18
CA ALA A 215 -6.28 2.04 10.09
C ALA A 215 -5.06 2.66 9.39
N LEU A 216 -5.00 3.98 9.24
CA LEU A 216 -3.84 4.71 8.72
C LEU A 216 -2.72 4.91 9.75
N THR A 217 -2.84 4.34 10.95
CA THR A 217 -1.87 4.51 12.05
C THR A 217 -1.60 5.98 12.44
N ILE A 218 -2.62 6.83 12.35
CA ILE A 218 -2.59 8.22 12.84
C ILE A 218 -3.05 8.21 14.31
N GLY A 219 -2.31 8.88 15.19
CA GLY A 219 -2.68 8.98 16.60
C GLY A 219 -4.03 9.67 16.79
N SER A 220 -4.82 9.25 17.79
CA SER A 220 -6.17 9.79 18.07
C SER A 220 -6.18 11.30 18.30
N ASP A 221 -5.14 11.84 18.95
CA ASP A 221 -5.02 13.28 19.20
C ASP A 221 -4.75 14.05 17.90
N ASP A 222 -3.94 13.47 17.00
CA ASP A 222 -3.68 14.04 15.69
C ASP A 222 -4.91 13.98 14.81
N VAL A 223 -5.67 12.87 14.81
CA VAL A 223 -6.96 12.77 14.13
C VAL A 223 -7.89 13.90 14.60
N THR A 224 -8.05 14.07 15.92
CA THR A 224 -8.90 15.12 16.49
C THR A 224 -8.45 16.51 16.06
N ARG A 225 -7.14 16.78 16.07
CA ARG A 225 -6.56 18.05 15.63
C ARG A 225 -6.80 18.31 14.14
N LEU A 226 -6.58 17.31 13.29
CA LEU A 226 -6.77 17.42 11.85
C LEU A 226 -8.23 17.66 11.48
N LEU A 227 -9.17 16.94 12.11
CA LEU A 227 -10.60 17.12 11.89
C LEU A 227 -11.09 18.51 12.38
N ALA A 228 -10.54 19.01 13.48
CA ALA A 228 -10.83 20.36 13.95
C ALA A 228 -10.31 21.43 12.97
N ALA A 229 -9.08 21.26 12.45
CA ALA A 229 -8.49 22.17 11.48
C ALA A 229 -9.26 22.19 10.14
N ALA A 230 -9.76 21.04 9.67
CA ALA A 230 -10.54 20.94 8.43
C ALA A 230 -11.87 21.69 8.47
N ARG A 231 -12.41 21.99 9.67
CA ARG A 231 -13.67 22.76 9.87
C ARG A 231 -13.50 24.28 9.72
N THR A 232 -12.28 24.77 9.79
CA THR A 232 -12.00 26.21 9.67
C THR A 232 -11.77 26.53 8.19
N PRO A 233 -12.66 27.32 7.56
CA PRO A 233 -12.41 27.78 6.19
C PRO A 233 -11.15 28.67 6.18
N SER A 234 -10.23 28.40 5.25
CA SER A 234 -9.05 29.22 4.99
C SER A 234 -9.40 30.53 4.32
#